data_5553e14cca81504c96f532ab071e4feb
#
_entry.id   5553e14cca81504c96f532ab071e4feb
#
_cell.length_a   1.000
_cell.length_b   1.000
_cell.length_c   1.000
_cell.angle_alpha   90.00
_cell.angle_beta   90.00
_cell.angle_gamma   90.00
#
_symmetry.space_group_name_H-M   'P 1'
#
loop_
_entity.id
_entity.type
_entity.pdbx_description
1 polymer ?
#
loop_
_entity_poly.entity_id
_entity_poly.type
_entity_poly.pdbx_seq_one_letter_code
_entity_poly.pdbx_strand_id
1 'polypeptide(L)'
;MPSDWIHKDNTVNELPKECEAFVYLITNKKNGMKYVGKKLAKFKTTKPPLKGKKNKRRGHKESDWREYWGSSDHLKEDVEKYGEDNFIREILYFCPSRGVASYLEAKEQFDRQVLLSDDYYNGIINVRVGGSKILKESLANI
;
A
#
# COMPACT_ATOMS: atom_id res chain seq x y z
N MET A 1 -18.47 9.25 -8.53
CA MET A 1 -17.65 9.39 -7.32
C MET A 1 -16.45 8.45 -7.41
N PRO A 2 -15.23 8.92 -7.13
CA PRO A 2 -14.10 8.01 -7.05
C PRO A 2 -14.33 6.98 -5.94
N SER A 3 -13.76 5.79 -6.10
CA SER A 3 -13.85 4.75 -5.09
C SER A 3 -12.99 5.12 -3.90
N ASP A 4 -13.59 5.14 -2.71
CA ASP A 4 -12.84 5.31 -1.47
C ASP A 4 -12.08 4.03 -1.13
N TRP A 5 -11.02 4.18 -0.34
CA TRP A 5 -10.35 3.02 0.25
C TRP A 5 -11.29 2.39 1.29
N ILE A 6 -11.33 1.06 1.29
CA ILE A 6 -12.11 0.30 2.29
C ILE A 6 -11.22 -0.69 3.02
N HIS A 7 -11.62 -1.05 4.22
CA HIS A 7 -11.00 -2.11 5.01
C HIS A 7 -12.11 -2.86 5.75
N LYS A 8 -12.20 -4.16 5.52
CA LYS A 8 -13.27 -5.00 6.11
C LYS A 8 -14.65 -4.35 5.91
N ASP A 9 -14.92 -3.94 4.67
CA ASP A 9 -16.19 -3.35 4.22
C ASP A 9 -16.49 -1.94 4.77
N ASN A 10 -15.56 -1.34 5.52
CA ASN A 10 -15.72 0.02 6.04
C ASN A 10 -14.85 1.00 5.28
N THR A 11 -15.40 2.18 4.99
CA THR A 11 -14.63 3.27 4.37
C THR A 11 -13.51 3.72 5.30
N VAL A 12 -12.30 3.89 4.73
CA VAL A 12 -11.14 4.35 5.46
C VAL A 12 -10.94 5.84 5.20
N ASN A 13 -11.27 6.67 6.17
CA ASN A 13 -11.10 8.12 6.08
C ASN A 13 -9.71 8.56 6.56
N GLU A 14 -9.16 7.84 7.53
CA GLU A 14 -7.84 8.09 8.10
C GLU A 14 -7.15 6.77 8.38
N LEU A 15 -5.82 6.76 8.26
CA LEU A 15 -5.03 5.59 8.61
C LEU A 15 -4.76 5.56 10.11
N PRO A 16 -4.63 4.36 10.73
CA PRO A 16 -4.21 4.27 12.11
C PRO A 16 -2.92 5.04 12.36
N LYS A 17 -2.78 5.62 13.53
CA LYS A 17 -1.64 6.47 13.89
C LYS A 17 -0.30 5.73 13.78
N GLU A 18 -0.28 4.45 14.12
CA GLU A 18 0.91 3.61 14.09
C GLU A 18 1.21 3.05 12.70
N CYS A 19 0.34 3.28 11.73
CA CYS A 19 0.50 2.73 10.38
C CYS A 19 1.61 3.45 9.63
N GLU A 20 2.66 2.72 9.29
CA GLU A 20 3.76 3.24 8.46
C GLU A 20 3.54 2.94 6.98
N ALA A 21 2.85 1.84 6.68
CA ALA A 21 2.54 1.41 5.33
C ALA A 21 1.33 0.47 5.36
N PHE A 22 0.72 0.26 4.22
CA PHE A 22 -0.36 -0.73 4.13
C PHE A 22 -0.22 -1.58 2.87
N VAL A 23 -0.78 -2.78 2.94
CA VAL A 23 -0.88 -3.69 1.80
C VAL A 23 -2.31 -3.63 1.29
N TYR A 24 -2.47 -3.54 -0.02
CA TYR A 24 -3.78 -3.31 -0.62
C TYR A 24 -4.06 -4.25 -1.79
N LEU A 25 -5.34 -4.34 -2.11
CA LEU A 25 -5.86 -5.04 -3.27
C LEU A 25 -6.77 -4.07 -4.03
N ILE A 26 -6.50 -3.90 -5.32
CA ILE A 26 -7.38 -3.10 -6.19
C ILE A 26 -8.04 -4.09 -7.16
N THR A 27 -9.35 -4.03 -7.27
CA THR A 27 -10.14 -4.91 -8.13
C THR A 27 -10.88 -4.11 -9.18
N ASN A 28 -10.74 -4.51 -10.44
CA ASN A 28 -11.51 -3.96 -11.55
C ASN A 28 -12.82 -4.76 -11.67
N LYS A 29 -13.95 -4.13 -11.36
CA LYS A 29 -15.26 -4.80 -11.40
C LYS A 29 -15.72 -5.15 -12.80
N LYS A 30 -15.15 -4.54 -13.83
CA LYS A 30 -15.54 -4.78 -15.23
C LYS A 30 -15.00 -6.10 -15.75
N ASN A 31 -13.77 -6.46 -15.41
CA ASN A 31 -13.13 -7.67 -15.93
C ASN A 31 -12.62 -8.61 -14.84
N GLY A 32 -12.75 -8.25 -13.56
CA GLY A 32 -12.29 -9.07 -12.45
C GLY A 32 -10.80 -9.05 -12.19
N MET A 33 -10.02 -8.30 -12.96
CA MET A 33 -8.58 -8.21 -12.75
C MET A 33 -8.24 -7.48 -11.46
N LYS A 34 -7.16 -7.89 -10.83
CA LYS A 34 -6.74 -7.39 -9.53
C LYS A 34 -5.27 -6.99 -9.50
N TYR A 35 -4.91 -6.18 -8.54
CA TYR A 35 -3.53 -5.78 -8.31
C TYR A 35 -3.25 -5.76 -6.80
N VAL A 36 -2.18 -6.44 -6.37
CA VAL A 36 -1.71 -6.43 -4.98
C VAL A 36 -0.47 -5.55 -4.90
N GLY A 37 -0.47 -4.61 -3.98
CA GLY A 37 0.67 -3.73 -3.77
C GLY A 37 0.78 -3.26 -2.34
N LYS A 38 1.74 -2.38 -2.10
CA LYS A 38 1.90 -1.70 -0.82
C LYS A 38 2.07 -0.21 -1.05
N LYS A 39 1.71 0.57 -0.04
CA LYS A 39 1.83 2.03 -0.09
C LYS A 39 2.31 2.54 1.25
N LEU A 40 3.25 3.47 1.22
CA LEU A 40 3.67 4.17 2.43
C LEU A 40 2.53 5.07 2.90
N ALA A 41 2.24 5.00 4.19
CA ALA A 41 1.23 5.85 4.81
C ALA A 41 1.78 7.26 5.04
N LYS A 42 3.08 7.35 5.29
CA LYS A 42 3.77 8.59 5.65
C LYS A 42 5.05 8.73 4.85
N PHE A 43 5.39 9.95 4.49
CA PHE A 43 6.68 10.29 3.89
C PHE A 43 7.58 10.92 4.94
N LYS A 44 8.86 10.62 4.91
CA LYS A 44 9.85 11.31 5.74
C LYS A 44 10.04 12.72 5.19
N THR A 45 10.12 13.69 6.10
CA THR A 45 10.37 15.09 5.74
C THR A 45 11.64 15.56 6.42
N THR A 46 12.34 16.49 5.76
CA THR A 46 13.51 17.17 6.32
C THR A 46 13.28 18.66 6.15
N LYS A 47 13.38 19.40 7.25
CA LYS A 47 13.27 20.87 7.24
C LYS A 47 14.61 21.49 7.61
N PRO A 48 14.88 22.74 7.15
CA PRO A 48 16.09 23.43 7.56
C PRO A 48 16.21 23.50 9.08
N PRO A 49 17.45 23.57 9.61
CA PRO A 49 17.64 23.75 11.04
C PRO A 49 16.97 25.02 11.55
N LEU A 50 16.50 24.97 12.79
CA LEU A 50 16.02 26.17 13.46
C LEU A 50 17.20 27.13 13.64
N LYS A 51 16.91 28.44 13.72
CA LYS A 51 17.93 29.45 13.92
C LYS A 51 18.79 29.10 15.15
N GLY A 52 20.10 29.06 14.99
CA GLY A 52 21.04 28.70 16.04
C GLY A 52 21.26 27.22 16.25
N LYS A 53 20.60 26.35 15.46
CA LYS A 53 20.78 24.90 15.53
C LYS A 53 21.57 24.39 14.34
N LYS A 54 22.33 23.30 14.53
CA LYS A 54 23.17 22.72 13.48
C LYS A 54 22.48 21.63 12.68
N ASN A 55 21.56 20.86 13.31
CA ASN A 55 20.98 19.70 12.70
C ASN A 55 19.66 20.04 12.00
N LYS A 56 19.43 19.41 10.84
CA LYS A 56 18.16 19.50 10.13
C LYS A 56 17.08 18.84 10.97
N ARG A 57 15.88 19.40 10.89
CA ARG A 57 14.72 18.83 11.57
C ARG A 57 14.15 17.70 10.71
N ARG A 58 13.92 16.55 11.31
CA ARG A 58 13.31 15.40 10.64
C ARG A 58 11.89 15.23 11.15
N GLY A 59 11.01 14.82 10.28
CA GLY A 59 9.61 14.57 10.62
C GLY A 59 8.96 13.68 9.58
N HIS A 60 7.64 13.60 9.70
CA HIS A 60 6.81 12.81 8.79
C HIS A 60 5.60 13.63 8.37
N LYS A 61 5.12 13.37 7.15
CA LYS A 61 3.85 13.91 6.68
C LYS A 61 3.05 12.79 6.05
N GLU A 62 1.72 12.95 6.02
CA GLU A 62 0.85 12.02 5.32
C GLU A 62 1.29 11.89 3.86
N SER A 63 1.30 10.66 3.33
CA SER A 63 1.62 10.41 1.94
C SER A 63 0.40 10.77 1.05
N ASP A 64 0.55 10.56 -0.25
CA ASP A 64 -0.53 10.73 -1.23
C ASP A 64 -1.42 9.49 -1.34
N TRP A 65 -1.58 8.72 -0.26
CA TRP A 65 -2.30 7.45 -0.29
C TRP A 65 -3.77 7.59 -0.71
N ARG A 66 -4.39 8.72 -0.41
CA ARG A 66 -5.82 8.92 -0.71
C ARG A 66 -6.12 8.87 -2.20
N GLU A 67 -5.22 9.41 -3.02
CA GLU A 67 -5.36 9.48 -4.48
C GLU A 67 -4.60 8.37 -5.20
N TYR A 68 -3.99 7.44 -4.46
CA TYR A 68 -3.09 6.47 -5.02
C TYR A 68 -3.82 5.30 -5.70
N TRP A 69 -3.40 4.98 -6.91
CA TRP A 69 -3.98 3.90 -7.74
C TRP A 69 -2.97 2.83 -8.13
N GLY A 70 -1.93 2.64 -7.33
CA GLY A 70 -0.93 1.61 -7.59
C GLY A 70 0.19 2.09 -8.50
N SER A 71 1.12 1.20 -8.78
CA SER A 71 2.30 1.49 -9.61
C SER A 71 2.27 0.80 -10.97
N SER A 72 1.23 0.03 -11.27
CA SER A 72 1.09 -0.65 -12.56
C SER A 72 0.52 0.30 -13.60
N ASP A 73 1.23 0.45 -14.72
CA ASP A 73 0.76 1.28 -15.83
C ASP A 73 -0.53 0.70 -16.44
N HIS A 74 -0.61 -0.61 -16.58
CA HIS A 74 -1.79 -1.28 -17.12
C HIS A 74 -3.03 -1.02 -16.23
N LEU A 75 -2.85 -1.12 -14.91
CA LEU A 75 -3.94 -0.80 -13.97
C LEU A 75 -4.38 0.65 -14.12
N LYS A 76 -3.44 1.59 -14.18
CA LYS A 76 -3.77 3.01 -14.31
C LYS A 76 -4.48 3.32 -15.62
N GLU A 77 -4.08 2.68 -16.71
CA GLU A 77 -4.76 2.80 -18.01
C GLU A 77 -6.20 2.33 -17.91
N ASP A 78 -6.45 1.21 -17.24
CA ASP A 78 -7.78 0.68 -17.07
C ASP A 78 -8.64 1.54 -16.14
N VAL A 79 -8.05 2.14 -15.11
CA VAL A 79 -8.76 3.09 -14.23
C VAL A 79 -9.24 4.29 -15.05
N GLU A 80 -8.39 4.80 -15.93
CA GLU A 80 -8.77 5.90 -16.82
C GLU A 80 -9.82 5.47 -17.83
N LYS A 81 -9.68 4.27 -18.40
CA LYS A 81 -10.59 3.76 -19.43
C LYS A 81 -11.98 3.44 -18.90
N TYR A 82 -12.06 2.76 -17.74
CA TYR A 82 -13.34 2.29 -17.20
C TYR A 82 -13.93 3.23 -16.15
N GLY A 83 -13.14 4.13 -15.60
CA GLY A 83 -13.56 5.04 -14.54
C GLY A 83 -13.34 4.49 -13.15
N GLU A 84 -13.00 5.38 -12.22
CA GLU A 84 -12.69 5.01 -10.83
C GLU A 84 -13.83 4.29 -10.12
N ASP A 85 -15.08 4.60 -10.47
CA ASP A 85 -16.27 4.00 -9.86
C ASP A 85 -16.37 2.49 -10.13
N ASN A 86 -15.67 1.99 -11.14
CA ASN A 86 -15.66 0.56 -11.49
C ASN A 86 -14.56 -0.22 -10.79
N PHE A 87 -13.86 0.40 -9.84
CA PHE A 87 -12.77 -0.22 -9.10
C PHE A 87 -13.05 -0.20 -7.61
N ILE A 88 -12.54 -1.22 -6.92
CA ILE A 88 -12.57 -1.31 -5.46
C ILE A 88 -11.13 -1.24 -4.99
N ARG A 89 -10.83 -0.30 -4.10
CA ARG A 89 -9.52 -0.22 -3.43
C ARG A 89 -9.68 -0.68 -1.99
N GLU A 90 -9.07 -1.81 -1.67
CA GLU A 90 -9.20 -2.44 -0.37
C GLU A 90 -7.86 -2.50 0.33
N ILE A 91 -7.82 -2.10 1.61
CA ILE A 91 -6.63 -2.26 2.45
C ILE A 91 -6.74 -3.62 3.12
N LEU A 92 -5.73 -4.47 2.87
CA LEU A 92 -5.68 -5.80 3.46
C LEU A 92 -5.02 -5.78 4.85
N TYR A 93 -3.94 -5.02 4.99
CA TYR A 93 -3.19 -4.95 6.25
C TYR A 93 -2.70 -3.52 6.48
N PHE A 94 -2.90 -3.03 7.70
CA PHE A 94 -2.20 -1.84 8.20
C PHE A 94 -0.92 -2.31 8.86
N CYS A 95 0.22 -1.78 8.46
CA CYS A 95 1.53 -2.30 8.88
C CYS A 95 2.30 -1.27 9.70
N PRO A 96 2.91 -1.71 10.82
CA PRO A 96 3.66 -0.79 11.69
C PRO A 96 5.06 -0.48 11.18
N SER A 97 5.50 -1.12 10.11
CA SER A 97 6.81 -0.85 9.50
C SER A 97 6.80 -1.21 8.02
N ARG A 98 7.79 -0.68 7.30
CA ARG A 98 7.98 -1.00 5.88
C ARG A 98 8.32 -2.47 5.68
N GLY A 99 9.09 -3.06 6.61
CA GLY A 99 9.45 -4.48 6.53
C GLY A 99 8.24 -5.38 6.65
N VAL A 100 7.33 -5.09 7.58
CA VAL A 100 6.07 -5.83 7.72
C VAL A 100 5.24 -5.72 6.45
N ALA A 101 5.14 -4.51 5.88
CA ALA A 101 4.39 -4.32 4.64
C ALA A 101 5.02 -5.09 3.48
N SER A 102 6.33 -5.07 3.34
CA SER A 102 7.04 -5.80 2.29
C SER A 102 6.82 -7.30 2.40
N TYR A 103 6.89 -7.83 3.62
CA TYR A 103 6.66 -9.25 3.86
C TYR A 103 5.23 -9.65 3.49
N LEU A 104 4.24 -8.90 3.98
CA LEU A 104 2.83 -9.22 3.74
C LEU A 104 2.42 -9.01 2.28
N GLU A 105 2.98 -8.00 1.62
CA GLU A 105 2.75 -7.81 0.19
C GLU A 105 3.23 -9.02 -0.60
N ALA A 106 4.48 -9.45 -0.34
CA ALA A 106 5.05 -10.62 -1.04
C ALA A 106 4.26 -11.89 -0.72
N LYS A 107 3.89 -12.07 0.55
CA LYS A 107 3.09 -13.21 0.98
C LYS A 107 1.78 -13.28 0.20
N GLU A 108 1.04 -12.16 0.13
CA GLU A 108 -0.21 -12.11 -0.62
C GLU A 108 0.00 -12.37 -2.10
N GLN A 109 1.06 -11.80 -2.67
CA GLN A 109 1.36 -12.01 -4.09
C GLN A 109 1.68 -13.47 -4.40
N PHE A 110 2.44 -14.16 -3.55
CA PHE A 110 2.73 -15.58 -3.72
C PHE A 110 1.51 -16.45 -3.46
N ASP A 111 0.78 -16.19 -2.38
CA ASP A 111 -0.41 -16.98 -2.03
C ASP A 111 -1.48 -16.88 -3.12
N ARG A 112 -1.62 -15.72 -3.76
CA ARG A 112 -2.57 -15.49 -4.85
C ARG A 112 -2.04 -15.89 -6.20
N GLN A 113 -0.75 -16.27 -6.29
CA GLN A 113 -0.11 -16.68 -7.55
C GLN A 113 -0.24 -15.62 -8.64
N VAL A 114 -0.01 -14.35 -8.29
CA VAL A 114 -0.27 -13.22 -9.19
C VAL A 114 0.50 -13.28 -10.49
N LEU A 115 1.70 -13.87 -10.50
CA LEU A 115 2.52 -13.97 -11.72
C LEU A 115 2.10 -15.14 -12.61
N LEU A 116 1.33 -16.08 -12.08
CA LEU A 116 0.89 -17.27 -12.80
C LEU A 116 -0.55 -17.15 -13.29
N SER A 117 -1.25 -16.12 -12.87
CA SER A 117 -2.67 -15.88 -13.16
C SER A 117 -2.84 -14.77 -14.17
N ASP A 118 -3.72 -14.95 -15.13
CA ASP A 118 -4.11 -13.89 -16.07
C ASP A 118 -5.06 -12.87 -15.43
N ASP A 119 -5.49 -13.11 -14.19
CA ASP A 119 -6.45 -12.25 -13.49
C ASP A 119 -5.80 -11.14 -12.68
N TYR A 120 -4.49 -10.96 -12.79
CA TYR A 120 -3.75 -9.95 -12.04
C TYR A 120 -2.96 -9.02 -12.96
N TYR A 121 -2.93 -7.74 -12.60
CA TYR A 121 -2.08 -6.76 -13.27
C TYR A 121 -0.60 -6.90 -12.88
N ASN A 122 -0.31 -7.62 -11.79
CA ASN A 122 1.05 -7.76 -11.29
C ASN A 122 1.96 -8.45 -12.30
N GLY A 123 3.06 -7.80 -12.66
CA GLY A 123 4.05 -8.34 -13.59
C GLY A 123 5.36 -8.77 -12.95
N ILE A 124 5.55 -8.47 -11.66
CA ILE A 124 6.79 -8.77 -10.94
C ILE A 124 6.49 -8.88 -9.45
N ILE A 125 7.22 -9.75 -8.77
CA ILE A 125 7.30 -9.77 -7.31
C ILE A 125 8.72 -9.36 -6.95
N ASN A 126 8.85 -8.24 -6.28
CA ASN A 126 10.14 -7.69 -5.87
C ASN A 126 10.10 -7.46 -4.37
N VAL A 127 10.85 -8.26 -3.62
CA VAL A 127 10.83 -8.20 -2.16
C VAL A 127 12.23 -8.25 -1.58
N ARG A 128 12.47 -7.39 -0.60
CA ARG A 128 13.68 -7.41 0.20
C ARG A 128 13.26 -7.17 1.64
N VAL A 129 13.39 -8.18 2.49
CA VAL A 129 12.95 -8.14 3.89
C VAL A 129 14.01 -8.81 4.75
N GLY A 130 14.44 -8.11 5.80
CA GLY A 130 15.30 -8.69 6.81
C GLY A 130 14.50 -9.05 8.07
N GLY A 131 15.01 -9.96 8.88
CA GLY A 131 14.40 -10.28 10.15
C GLY A 131 14.51 -9.10 11.11
N SER A 132 13.46 -8.86 11.90
CA SER A 132 13.46 -7.82 12.92
C SER A 132 12.51 -8.21 14.03
N LYS A 133 12.68 -7.57 15.18
CA LYS A 133 11.79 -7.81 16.32
C LYS A 133 10.35 -7.43 15.98
N ILE A 134 10.15 -6.26 15.34
CA ILE A 134 8.82 -5.78 14.99
C ILE A 134 8.14 -6.70 13.97
N LEU A 135 8.91 -7.23 13.03
CA LEU A 135 8.39 -8.20 12.06
C LEU A 135 7.91 -9.46 12.75
N LYS A 136 8.75 -10.03 13.62
CA LYS A 136 8.40 -11.25 14.35
C LYS A 136 7.16 -11.06 15.22
N GLU A 137 7.08 -9.96 15.95
CA GLU A 137 5.94 -9.66 16.80
C GLU A 137 4.66 -9.45 16.00
N SER A 138 4.74 -8.72 14.88
CA SER A 138 3.58 -8.43 14.04
C SER A 138 3.02 -9.67 13.36
N LEU A 139 3.87 -10.61 12.99
CA LEU A 139 3.46 -11.80 12.24
C LEU A 139 3.12 -13.00 13.14
N ALA A 140 3.40 -12.92 14.42
CA ALA A 140 3.11 -14.00 15.35
C ALA A 140 1.61 -14.30 15.46
N ASN A 141 0.76 -13.32 15.12
CA ASN A 141 -0.71 -13.40 15.24
C ASN A 141 -1.44 -13.44 13.89
N ILE A 142 -0.71 -13.70 12.84
CA ILE A 142 -1.29 -13.78 11.49
C ILE A 142 -1.41 -15.21 11.01
#